data_f5d0541ce80dd6529b74aed5b869c708
#
_entry.id   f5d0541ce80dd6529b74aed5b869c708
#
_cell.length_a   1.000
_cell.length_b   1.000
_cell.length_c   1.000
_cell.angle_alpha   90.00
_cell.angle_beta   90.00
_cell.angle_gamma   90.00
#
_symmetry.space_group_name_H-M   'P 1'
#
loop_
_entity.id
_entity.type
_entity.pdbx_description
1 polymer ?
#
loop_
_entity_poly.entity_id
_entity_poly.type
_entity_poly.pdbx_seq_one_letter_code
_entity_poly.pdbx_strand_id
1 'polypeptide(L)'
;RREYSSNGLVLAQGEGMGFTELEVSAVDDTPPVTVFYPYGSDKNLGPDYGTDYLLLPDGLLSIEKNVEKYGRIEKSMQFDHIFPKGEFAVTEKIDDYTLRAADMDFNLTDCLLDGVEVIVTFQDGGLAGYDLAIVEDSWDNDLKQFKLKQNDQENALKVPGDINFSVGDKFILTGLKMPQSYRDNASLQLQEEAQAWLDGKCEKRIQLRGKCDEIVFRLQNIFIACGQMVGVYSEQLDIDREIRVTKIKRYIEKDGTPSYRYELTLSDFLESNGFKDLVDDVNKVPEEI
;
A
#
# COMPACT_ATOMS: atom_id res chain seq x y z
N ARG A 1 -25.17 -20.08 -11.49
CA ARG A 1 -24.06 -20.62 -10.68
C ARG A 1 -23.04 -19.53 -10.57
N ARG A 2 -22.83 -19.00 -9.36
CA ARG A 2 -21.80 -18.01 -9.11
C ARG A 2 -20.47 -18.75 -8.95
N GLU A 3 -19.41 -18.25 -9.58
CA GLU A 3 -18.07 -18.80 -9.47
C GLU A 3 -17.36 -18.13 -8.30
N TYR A 4 -17.02 -18.91 -7.27
CA TYR A 4 -16.14 -18.50 -6.18
C TYR A 4 -14.74 -19.07 -6.44
N SER A 5 -13.72 -18.25 -6.20
CA SER A 5 -12.34 -18.53 -6.61
C SER A 5 -11.61 -19.57 -5.76
N SER A 6 -12.13 -19.91 -4.58
CA SER A 6 -11.50 -20.85 -3.66
C SER A 6 -12.38 -22.06 -3.35
N ASN A 7 -11.86 -23.24 -3.54
CA ASN A 7 -12.42 -24.57 -3.22
C ASN A 7 -13.92 -24.84 -3.49
N GLY A 8 -14.67 -23.89 -4.01
CA GLY A 8 -16.08 -24.05 -4.40
C GLY A 8 -17.07 -24.35 -3.26
N LEU A 9 -16.64 -24.26 -1.99
CA LEU A 9 -17.53 -24.48 -0.85
C LEU A 9 -18.37 -23.22 -0.62
N VAL A 10 -19.69 -23.37 -0.75
CA VAL A 10 -20.67 -22.33 -0.44
C VAL A 10 -21.56 -22.83 0.68
N LEU A 11 -21.66 -22.08 1.74
CA LEU A 11 -22.54 -22.34 2.88
C LEU A 11 -23.64 -21.27 2.87
N ALA A 12 -24.88 -21.69 2.84
CA ALA A 12 -26.02 -20.79 2.93
C ALA A 12 -26.73 -20.92 4.26
N GLN A 13 -27.46 -19.88 4.66
CA GLN A 13 -28.31 -19.92 5.84
C GLN A 13 -29.61 -20.63 5.50
N GLY A 14 -29.97 -21.65 6.28
CA GLY A 14 -31.19 -22.42 6.14
C GLY A 14 -30.96 -23.90 6.41
N GLU A 15 -32.06 -24.61 6.69
CA GLU A 15 -32.03 -26.05 6.93
C GLU A 15 -31.52 -26.79 5.69
N GLY A 16 -30.51 -27.63 5.85
CA GLY A 16 -29.89 -28.38 4.75
C GLY A 16 -28.95 -27.52 3.84
N MET A 17 -28.68 -26.25 4.14
CA MET A 17 -27.89 -25.37 3.31
C MET A 17 -26.50 -25.06 3.87
N GLY A 18 -26.16 -25.56 5.05
CA GLY A 18 -24.83 -25.44 5.64
C GLY A 18 -24.78 -24.71 6.97
N PHE A 19 -25.51 -23.59 7.14
CA PHE A 19 -25.69 -22.92 8.43
C PHE A 19 -27.11 -23.08 8.96
N THR A 20 -27.25 -23.57 10.19
CA THR A 20 -28.52 -23.55 10.91
C THR A 20 -28.80 -22.19 11.55
N GLU A 21 -27.76 -21.54 12.02
CA GLU A 21 -27.80 -20.18 12.57
C GLU A 21 -26.65 -19.37 11.99
N LEU A 22 -26.94 -18.12 11.61
CA LEU A 22 -25.94 -17.17 11.14
C LEU A 22 -26.22 -15.80 11.73
N GLU A 23 -25.25 -15.25 12.45
CA GLU A 23 -25.32 -13.96 13.09
C GLU A 23 -24.24 -13.04 12.50
N VAL A 24 -24.59 -11.76 12.25
CA VAL A 24 -23.67 -10.73 11.84
C VAL A 24 -23.35 -9.86 13.04
N SER A 25 -22.08 -9.65 13.28
CA SER A 25 -21.63 -8.58 14.17
C SER A 25 -20.78 -7.58 13.38
N ALA A 26 -21.03 -6.29 13.58
CA ALA A 26 -20.08 -5.28 13.15
C ALA A 26 -18.79 -5.48 13.95
N VAL A 27 -17.65 -5.29 13.29
CA VAL A 27 -16.36 -5.51 13.91
C VAL A 27 -15.87 -4.28 14.63
N ASP A 28 -16.10 -3.14 14.01
CA ASP A 28 -15.83 -1.84 14.53
C ASP A 28 -16.96 -0.88 14.08
N ASP A 29 -17.07 0.26 14.76
CA ASP A 29 -18.00 1.32 14.39
C ASP A 29 -17.44 2.19 13.24
N THR A 30 -16.33 1.77 12.60
CA THR A 30 -15.70 2.54 11.52
C THR A 30 -16.58 2.44 10.26
N PRO A 31 -17.16 3.55 9.81
CA PRO A 31 -17.97 3.54 8.60
C PRO A 31 -17.11 3.24 7.37
N PRO A 32 -17.66 2.63 6.33
CA PRO A 32 -16.95 2.43 5.07
C PRO A 32 -16.65 3.78 4.43
N VAL A 33 -15.53 3.89 3.73
CA VAL A 33 -15.22 5.08 2.94
C VAL A 33 -15.78 4.90 1.53
N THR A 34 -16.60 5.86 1.07
CA THR A 34 -17.24 5.78 -0.25
C THR A 34 -16.77 6.85 -1.22
N VAL A 35 -16.17 7.92 -0.69
CA VAL A 35 -15.52 8.98 -1.48
C VAL A 35 -14.14 9.21 -0.91
N PHE A 36 -13.14 9.02 -1.72
CA PHE A 36 -11.76 9.10 -1.29
C PHE A 36 -11.01 10.17 -2.07
N TYR A 37 -10.33 11.08 -1.35
CA TYR A 37 -9.53 12.18 -1.87
C TYR A 37 -8.04 11.86 -1.65
N PRO A 38 -7.39 11.11 -2.54
CA PRO A 38 -5.97 10.85 -2.46
C PRO A 38 -5.19 12.01 -3.04
N TYR A 39 -4.03 12.30 -2.48
CA TYR A 39 -3.05 13.21 -3.07
C TYR A 39 -1.64 12.71 -2.75
N GLY A 40 -0.71 12.95 -3.69
CA GLY A 40 0.67 12.54 -3.53
C GLY A 40 1.51 13.57 -2.81
N SER A 41 2.83 13.49 -2.95
CA SER A 41 3.77 14.46 -2.40
C SER A 41 3.85 15.72 -3.28
N ASP A 42 4.38 16.78 -2.72
CA ASP A 42 4.74 18.05 -3.38
C ASP A 42 6.08 17.99 -4.15
N LYS A 43 6.86 16.93 -3.91
CA LYS A 43 8.20 16.77 -4.49
C LYS A 43 8.16 16.70 -6.01
N ASN A 44 9.13 17.36 -6.66
CA ASN A 44 9.35 17.32 -8.10
C ASN A 44 8.19 17.84 -8.97
N LEU A 45 7.32 18.63 -8.38
CA LEU A 45 6.29 19.41 -9.07
C LEU A 45 6.84 20.81 -9.36
N GLY A 46 6.62 21.31 -10.58
CA GLY A 46 6.95 22.70 -10.90
C GLY A 46 5.80 23.64 -10.55
N PRO A 47 6.06 24.95 -10.46
CA PRO A 47 5.01 25.95 -10.21
C PRO A 47 3.93 25.98 -11.29
N ASP A 48 4.21 25.42 -12.47
CA ASP A 48 3.27 25.23 -13.59
C ASP A 48 2.29 24.08 -13.37
N TYR A 49 2.48 23.25 -12.34
CA TYR A 49 1.56 22.13 -12.05
C TYR A 49 0.19 22.63 -11.56
N GLY A 50 0.13 23.80 -10.94
CA GLY A 50 -1.10 24.50 -10.56
C GLY A 50 -1.68 24.08 -9.20
N THR A 51 -1.12 23.07 -8.55
CA THR A 51 -1.45 22.63 -7.19
C THR A 51 -0.19 22.27 -6.42
N ASP A 52 -0.27 22.33 -5.08
CA ASP A 52 0.88 22.05 -4.20
C ASP A 52 1.18 20.55 -4.08
N TYR A 53 0.25 19.69 -4.48
CA TYR A 53 0.37 18.24 -4.34
C TYR A 53 0.03 17.52 -5.64
N LEU A 54 0.64 16.36 -5.84
CA LEU A 54 0.32 15.49 -6.97
C LEU A 54 -1.14 15.02 -6.88
N LEU A 55 -1.88 15.22 -7.97
CA LEU A 55 -3.28 14.80 -8.11
C LEU A 55 -3.41 13.52 -8.93
N LEU A 56 -4.61 12.96 -8.91
CA LEU A 56 -5.03 11.89 -9.82
C LEU A 56 -4.91 12.33 -11.29
N PRO A 57 -4.86 11.39 -12.26
CA PRO A 57 -4.87 11.71 -13.68
C PRO A 57 -6.01 12.68 -14.06
N ASP A 58 -5.77 13.50 -15.07
CA ASP A 58 -6.72 14.50 -15.57
C ASP A 58 -7.17 15.54 -14.52
N GLY A 59 -6.42 15.70 -13.43
CA GLY A 59 -6.73 16.62 -12.35
C GLY A 59 -7.95 16.21 -11.52
N LEU A 60 -8.35 14.95 -11.55
CA LEU A 60 -9.41 14.42 -10.69
C LEU A 60 -9.00 14.56 -9.21
N LEU A 61 -9.98 14.87 -8.36
CA LEU A 61 -9.75 15.08 -6.93
C LEU A 61 -10.15 13.88 -6.09
N SER A 62 -11.06 13.04 -6.59
CA SER A 62 -11.59 11.91 -5.81
C SER A 62 -11.91 10.70 -6.66
N ILE A 63 -11.93 9.56 -6.00
CA ILE A 63 -12.50 8.32 -6.52
C ILE A 63 -13.68 7.90 -5.65
N GLU A 64 -14.71 7.31 -6.27
CA GLU A 64 -15.96 6.97 -5.59
C GLU A 64 -16.30 5.49 -5.79
N LYS A 65 -16.80 4.87 -4.72
CA LYS A 65 -17.29 3.49 -4.75
C LYS A 65 -18.35 3.25 -3.69
N ASN A 66 -19.41 2.52 -4.04
CA ASN A 66 -20.51 2.16 -3.13
C ASN A 66 -21.28 3.35 -2.53
N VAL A 67 -21.24 4.53 -3.15
CA VAL A 67 -21.96 5.72 -2.67
C VAL A 67 -23.47 5.47 -2.62
N GLU A 68 -24.03 4.74 -3.59
CA GLU A 68 -25.46 4.41 -3.62
C GLU A 68 -25.89 3.52 -2.45
N LYS A 69 -24.97 2.65 -1.97
CA LYS A 69 -25.23 1.68 -0.89
C LYS A 69 -25.11 2.30 0.51
N TYR A 70 -24.12 3.17 0.71
CA TYR A 70 -23.77 3.66 2.05
C TYR A 70 -23.85 5.18 2.21
N GLY A 71 -24.19 5.92 1.14
CA GLY A 71 -24.14 7.38 1.13
C GLY A 71 -22.71 7.88 0.94
N ARG A 72 -22.52 9.21 0.97
CA ARG A 72 -21.22 9.86 0.85
C ARG A 72 -20.51 9.86 2.21
N ILE A 73 -19.45 9.09 2.34
CA ILE A 73 -18.57 9.03 3.51
C ILE A 73 -17.16 9.32 3.01
N GLU A 74 -16.68 10.50 3.33
CA GLU A 74 -15.51 11.09 2.73
C GLU A 74 -14.26 10.88 3.59
N LYS A 75 -13.13 10.64 2.93
CA LYS A 75 -11.82 10.61 3.56
C LYS A 75 -10.76 11.13 2.62
N SER A 76 -9.78 11.87 3.15
CA SER A 76 -8.56 12.26 2.43
C SER A 76 -7.36 11.56 3.02
N MET A 77 -6.34 11.30 2.18
CA MET A 77 -5.07 10.75 2.63
C MET A 77 -3.95 11.14 1.67
N GLN A 78 -2.80 11.47 2.25
CA GLN A 78 -1.58 11.75 1.53
C GLN A 78 -0.75 10.48 1.33
N PHE A 79 -0.21 10.33 0.12
CA PHE A 79 0.73 9.28 -0.27
C PHE A 79 2.11 9.91 -0.49
N ASP A 80 2.82 10.23 0.59
CA ASP A 80 4.09 10.96 0.56
C ASP A 80 5.19 10.30 -0.27
N HIS A 81 5.11 8.97 -0.45
CA HIS A 81 6.06 8.20 -1.22
C HIS A 81 5.81 8.24 -2.73
N ILE A 82 4.65 8.77 -3.15
CA ILE A 82 4.26 8.92 -4.56
C ILE A 82 4.51 10.36 -5.01
N PHE A 83 5.46 10.53 -5.87
CA PHE A 83 5.82 11.78 -6.52
C PHE A 83 6.51 11.52 -7.85
N PRO A 84 6.56 12.49 -8.77
CA PRO A 84 7.26 12.32 -10.03
C PRO A 84 8.74 12.03 -9.81
N LYS A 85 9.19 10.83 -10.17
CA LYS A 85 10.58 10.38 -10.02
C LYS A 85 10.95 9.40 -11.11
N GLY A 86 12.25 9.41 -11.48
CA GLY A 86 12.90 8.36 -12.23
C GLY A 86 13.94 7.69 -11.35
N GLU A 87 14.11 6.38 -11.50
CA GLU A 87 15.23 5.65 -10.94
C GLU A 87 16.31 5.58 -12.02
N PHE A 88 17.48 6.14 -11.73
CA PHE A 88 18.62 6.20 -12.64
C PHE A 88 19.79 5.44 -12.06
N ALA A 89 20.69 4.94 -12.93
CA ALA A 89 21.87 4.23 -12.50
C ALA A 89 23.15 5.01 -12.80
N VAL A 90 24.15 4.88 -11.94
CA VAL A 90 25.49 5.35 -12.23
C VAL A 90 26.07 4.50 -13.37
N THR A 91 26.15 5.07 -14.58
CA THR A 91 26.69 4.36 -15.75
C THR A 91 28.20 4.43 -15.83
N GLU A 92 28.80 5.50 -15.29
CA GLU A 92 30.24 5.69 -15.25
C GLU A 92 30.64 6.53 -14.02
N LYS A 93 31.70 6.14 -13.34
CA LYS A 93 32.35 6.93 -12.28
C LYS A 93 33.56 7.62 -12.86
N ILE A 94 33.53 8.94 -12.99
CA ILE A 94 34.60 9.74 -13.53
C ILE A 94 35.68 9.98 -12.47
N ASP A 95 35.26 10.43 -11.29
CA ASP A 95 36.09 10.56 -10.09
C ASP A 95 35.24 10.30 -8.82
N ASP A 96 35.77 10.61 -7.64
CA ASP A 96 35.08 10.35 -6.38
C ASP A 96 33.82 11.24 -6.15
N TYR A 97 33.68 12.29 -6.94
CA TYR A 97 32.57 13.24 -6.81
C TYR A 97 31.73 13.33 -8.07
N THR A 98 32.24 12.88 -9.22
CA THR A 98 31.63 13.08 -10.52
C THR A 98 31.15 11.75 -11.12
N LEU A 99 29.88 11.72 -11.45
CA LEU A 99 29.26 10.54 -12.06
C LEU A 99 28.56 10.89 -13.37
N ARG A 100 28.33 9.86 -14.17
CA ARG A 100 27.50 9.89 -15.38
C ARG A 100 26.30 8.97 -15.20
N ALA A 101 25.13 9.42 -15.68
CA ALA A 101 23.88 8.68 -15.70
C ALA A 101 23.29 8.73 -17.12
N ALA A 102 23.84 7.91 -18.01
CA ALA A 102 23.49 7.93 -19.44
C ALA A 102 22.04 7.47 -19.72
N ASP A 103 21.39 6.84 -18.75
CA ASP A 103 20.00 6.41 -18.80
C ASP A 103 18.99 7.55 -18.52
N MET A 104 19.45 8.75 -18.16
CA MET A 104 18.57 9.92 -18.01
C MET A 104 18.11 10.40 -19.39
N ASP A 105 16.79 10.43 -19.59
CA ASP A 105 16.15 10.78 -20.87
C ASP A 105 15.77 12.26 -21.02
N PHE A 106 16.15 13.10 -20.05
CA PHE A 106 15.89 14.54 -20.05
C PHE A 106 17.17 15.36 -19.78
N ASN A 107 17.08 16.68 -19.98
CA ASN A 107 18.15 17.61 -19.64
C ASN A 107 17.87 18.23 -18.27
N LEU A 108 18.83 18.15 -17.36
CA LEU A 108 18.65 18.67 -16.01
C LEU A 108 18.40 20.18 -16.00
N THR A 109 19.10 20.94 -16.86
CA THR A 109 18.95 22.41 -16.95
C THR A 109 17.54 22.88 -17.29
N ASP A 110 16.78 22.05 -18.04
CA ASP A 110 15.39 22.37 -18.42
C ASP A 110 14.40 22.09 -17.26
N CYS A 111 14.88 21.42 -16.22
CA CYS A 111 14.09 20.92 -15.10
C CYS A 111 14.41 21.61 -13.76
N LEU A 112 15.34 22.54 -13.73
CA LEU A 112 15.73 23.24 -12.51
C LEU A 112 14.59 24.13 -11.97
N LEU A 113 14.51 24.20 -10.65
CA LEU A 113 13.63 25.12 -9.93
C LEU A 113 14.46 26.25 -9.33
N ASP A 114 13.99 27.49 -9.47
CA ASP A 114 14.69 28.67 -8.97
C ASP A 114 14.86 28.59 -7.45
N GLY A 115 16.12 28.66 -7.00
CA GLY A 115 16.47 28.67 -5.57
C GLY A 115 16.34 27.31 -4.87
N VAL A 116 16.17 26.22 -5.62
CA VAL A 116 16.08 24.85 -5.06
C VAL A 116 17.30 24.04 -5.50
N GLU A 117 18.01 23.46 -4.54
CA GLU A 117 19.11 22.55 -4.85
C GLU A 117 18.56 21.19 -5.32
N VAL A 118 19.16 20.62 -6.37
CA VAL A 118 18.85 19.27 -6.83
C VAL A 118 19.59 18.27 -5.93
N ILE A 119 18.85 17.34 -5.36
CA ILE A 119 19.35 16.34 -4.45
C ILE A 119 19.34 14.97 -5.14
N VAL A 120 20.43 14.26 -5.03
CA VAL A 120 20.61 12.86 -5.41
C VAL A 120 20.45 11.99 -4.17
N THR A 121 19.45 11.13 -4.14
CA THR A 121 19.23 10.15 -3.08
C THR A 121 19.57 8.77 -3.59
N PHE A 122 20.65 8.17 -3.10
CA PHE A 122 21.05 6.82 -3.48
C PHE A 122 20.12 5.78 -2.84
N GLN A 123 19.69 4.81 -3.65
CA GLN A 123 18.78 3.75 -3.23
C GLN A 123 19.50 2.49 -2.80
N ASP A 124 20.71 2.27 -3.34
CA ASP A 124 21.54 1.11 -3.06
C ASP A 124 23.04 1.47 -3.07
N GLY A 125 23.91 0.48 -2.94
CA GLY A 125 25.36 0.67 -2.92
C GLY A 125 25.90 1.26 -1.62
N GLY A 126 27.13 1.79 -1.72
CA GLY A 126 27.83 2.37 -0.56
C GLY A 126 27.18 3.63 -0.01
N LEU A 127 26.44 4.36 -0.84
CA LEU A 127 25.76 5.60 -0.49
C LEU A 127 24.26 5.42 -0.26
N ALA A 128 23.77 4.19 -0.11
CA ALA A 128 22.34 3.93 0.12
C ALA A 128 21.79 4.77 1.28
N GLY A 129 20.73 5.55 0.99
CA GLY A 129 20.08 6.43 1.97
C GLY A 129 20.77 7.78 2.21
N TYR A 130 21.88 8.08 1.53
CA TYR A 130 22.46 9.42 1.58
C TYR A 130 21.84 10.34 0.56
N ASP A 131 21.57 11.58 1.00
CA ASP A 131 21.09 12.69 0.20
C ASP A 131 22.25 13.66 -0.07
N LEU A 132 22.62 13.79 -1.34
CA LEU A 132 23.75 14.64 -1.74
C LEU A 132 23.30 15.66 -2.77
N ALA A 133 23.62 16.94 -2.54
CA ALA A 133 23.31 17.98 -3.50
C ALA A 133 24.22 17.88 -4.75
N ILE A 134 23.69 18.25 -5.90
CA ILE A 134 24.49 18.47 -7.11
C ILE A 134 25.19 19.84 -6.96
N VAL A 135 26.46 19.90 -7.34
CA VAL A 135 27.21 21.17 -7.41
C VAL A 135 26.58 22.02 -8.51
N GLU A 136 26.27 23.26 -8.19
CA GLU A 136 25.71 24.23 -9.14
C GLU A 136 26.60 24.36 -10.39
N ASP A 137 26.00 24.48 -11.57
CA ASP A 137 26.66 24.56 -12.87
C ASP A 137 27.60 23.39 -13.23
N SER A 138 27.58 22.29 -12.51
CA SER A 138 28.40 21.11 -12.84
C SER A 138 27.75 20.15 -13.84
N TRP A 139 26.53 20.41 -14.26
CA TRP A 139 25.77 19.56 -15.14
C TRP A 139 26.23 19.69 -16.61
N ASP A 140 26.52 18.56 -17.26
CA ASP A 140 26.76 18.43 -18.69
C ASP A 140 25.63 17.62 -19.33
N ASN A 141 24.77 18.28 -20.11
CA ASN A 141 23.62 17.66 -20.75
C ASN A 141 24.00 16.63 -21.83
N ASP A 142 25.11 16.85 -22.54
CA ASP A 142 25.56 15.99 -23.64
C ASP A 142 26.13 14.67 -23.09
N LEU A 143 26.89 14.77 -22.02
CA LEU A 143 27.50 13.64 -21.36
C LEU A 143 26.61 13.02 -20.27
N LYS A 144 25.50 13.68 -19.88
CA LYS A 144 24.67 13.28 -18.74
C LYS A 144 25.49 13.11 -17.45
N GLN A 145 26.38 14.06 -17.21
CA GLN A 145 27.38 14.03 -16.15
C GLN A 145 27.15 15.18 -15.19
N PHE A 146 27.36 14.94 -13.89
CA PHE A 146 27.30 15.96 -12.86
C PHE A 146 28.18 15.63 -11.66
N LYS A 147 28.45 16.65 -10.85
CA LYS A 147 29.28 16.55 -9.66
C LYS A 147 28.45 16.64 -8.41
N LEU A 148 28.71 15.74 -7.46
CA LEU A 148 28.10 15.73 -6.13
C LEU A 148 28.86 16.64 -5.17
N LYS A 149 28.13 17.33 -4.33
CA LYS A 149 28.66 18.14 -3.23
C LYS A 149 28.98 17.22 -2.05
N GLN A 150 30.19 17.33 -1.52
CA GLN A 150 30.58 16.60 -0.32
C GLN A 150 29.79 17.13 0.89
N ASN A 151 29.44 16.26 1.84
CA ASN A 151 28.84 16.69 3.09
C ASN A 151 29.82 17.54 3.92
N ASP A 152 29.32 18.65 4.50
CA ASP A 152 30.13 19.64 5.25
C ASP A 152 30.14 19.37 6.76
N GLN A 153 29.74 18.18 7.23
CA GLN A 153 29.70 17.89 8.66
C GLN A 153 31.11 17.69 9.24
N GLU A 154 31.51 18.55 10.16
CA GLU A 154 32.75 18.37 10.92
C GLU A 154 32.71 17.10 11.74
N ASN A 155 33.78 16.29 11.70
CA ASN A 155 33.95 14.99 12.38
C ASN A 155 33.01 13.85 11.92
N ALA A 156 32.27 14.01 10.82
CA ALA A 156 31.57 12.91 10.16
C ALA A 156 32.42 12.30 9.04
N LEU A 157 32.05 11.10 8.61
CA LEU A 157 32.58 10.50 7.39
C LEU A 157 32.30 11.42 6.21
N LYS A 158 33.32 11.68 5.39
CA LYS A 158 33.19 12.48 4.19
C LYS A 158 32.49 11.68 3.10
N VAL A 159 31.38 12.19 2.64
CA VAL A 159 30.53 11.54 1.63
C VAL A 159 30.18 12.54 0.52
N PRO A 160 30.52 12.30 -0.72
CA PRO A 160 31.45 11.27 -1.22
C PRO A 160 32.87 11.49 -0.75
N GLY A 161 33.66 10.43 -0.66
CA GLY A 161 35.06 10.47 -0.26
C GLY A 161 35.45 9.22 0.52
N ASP A 162 35.25 9.18 1.83
CA ASP A 162 35.53 8.00 2.65
C ASP A 162 34.58 6.83 2.32
N ILE A 163 33.33 7.16 1.99
CA ILE A 163 32.35 6.24 1.40
C ILE A 163 31.95 6.81 0.05
N ASN A 164 31.80 5.93 -0.94
CA ASN A 164 31.61 6.36 -2.32
C ASN A 164 30.60 5.50 -3.06
N PHE A 165 30.10 6.06 -4.18
CA PHE A 165 29.25 5.35 -5.14
C PHE A 165 30.08 4.45 -6.06
N SER A 166 29.42 3.48 -6.67
CA SER A 166 29.95 2.56 -7.66
C SER A 166 29.12 2.56 -8.94
N VAL A 167 29.69 2.10 -10.03
CA VAL A 167 28.94 1.89 -11.28
C VAL A 167 27.87 0.84 -11.03
N GLY A 168 26.63 1.14 -11.42
CA GLY A 168 25.44 0.32 -11.21
C GLY A 168 24.60 0.74 -10.03
N ASP A 169 25.10 1.55 -9.10
CA ASP A 169 24.32 2.06 -7.98
C ASP A 169 23.16 2.92 -8.50
N LYS A 170 22.00 2.72 -7.91
CA LYS A 170 20.76 3.40 -8.29
C LYS A 170 20.50 4.62 -7.43
N PHE A 171 19.94 5.63 -8.05
CA PHE A 171 19.56 6.87 -7.36
C PHE A 171 18.28 7.49 -7.94
N ILE A 172 17.66 8.35 -7.16
CA ILE A 172 16.55 9.22 -7.57
C ILE A 172 16.98 10.68 -7.42
N LEU A 173 16.31 11.55 -8.16
CA LEU A 173 16.50 13.01 -8.08
C LEU A 173 15.29 13.65 -7.44
N THR A 174 15.55 14.64 -6.57
CA THR A 174 14.53 15.52 -5.98
C THR A 174 14.99 16.98 -6.06
N GLY A 175 14.07 17.93 -5.89
CA GLY A 175 14.36 19.36 -5.99
C GLY A 175 14.37 19.86 -7.44
N LEU A 176 13.65 19.21 -8.34
CA LEU A 176 13.54 19.61 -9.74
C LEU A 176 12.09 19.43 -10.23
N LYS A 177 11.78 20.10 -11.33
CA LYS A 177 10.53 19.89 -12.06
C LYS A 177 10.69 18.70 -12.99
N MET A 178 10.14 17.55 -12.63
CA MET A 178 10.20 16.38 -13.51
C MET A 178 9.41 16.59 -14.81
N PRO A 179 9.88 16.02 -15.95
CA PRO A 179 9.14 16.04 -17.21
C PRO A 179 7.72 15.50 -17.09
N GLN A 180 6.85 15.86 -18.03
CA GLN A 180 5.43 15.50 -18.00
C GLN A 180 5.20 14.00 -17.92
N SER A 181 5.98 13.20 -18.65
CA SER A 181 5.89 11.74 -18.62
C SER A 181 6.03 11.12 -17.23
N TYR A 182 6.93 11.66 -16.41
CA TYR A 182 7.12 11.22 -15.02
C TYR A 182 5.97 11.68 -14.11
N ARG A 183 5.44 12.88 -14.36
CA ARG A 183 4.25 13.39 -13.64
C ARG A 183 3.02 12.55 -13.92
N ASP A 184 2.81 12.19 -15.18
CA ASP A 184 1.69 11.33 -15.60
C ASP A 184 1.82 9.93 -15.00
N ASN A 185 3.02 9.34 -15.01
CA ASN A 185 3.27 8.03 -14.40
C ASN A 185 3.02 8.06 -12.89
N ALA A 186 3.45 9.10 -12.18
CA ALA A 186 3.21 9.24 -10.75
C ALA A 186 1.72 9.41 -10.44
N SER A 187 0.97 10.15 -11.27
CA SER A 187 -0.50 10.29 -11.14
C SER A 187 -1.22 8.96 -11.35
N LEU A 188 -0.77 8.14 -12.31
CA LEU A 188 -1.31 6.79 -12.52
C LEU A 188 -1.00 5.88 -11.33
N GLN A 189 0.23 5.90 -10.80
CA GLN A 189 0.59 5.16 -9.60
C GLN A 189 -0.29 5.57 -8.41
N LEU A 190 -0.52 6.87 -8.24
CA LEU A 190 -1.42 7.39 -7.20
C LEU A 190 -2.84 6.83 -7.37
N GLN A 191 -3.34 6.77 -8.60
CA GLN A 191 -4.66 6.21 -8.89
C GLN A 191 -4.74 4.72 -8.54
N GLU A 192 -3.74 3.94 -8.92
CA GLU A 192 -3.70 2.50 -8.64
C GLU A 192 -3.67 2.22 -7.13
N GLU A 193 -2.79 2.89 -6.38
CA GLU A 193 -2.69 2.71 -4.93
C GLU A 193 -3.93 3.22 -4.20
N ALA A 194 -4.48 4.36 -4.63
CA ALA A 194 -5.71 4.91 -4.07
C ALA A 194 -6.92 4.00 -4.32
N GLN A 195 -7.02 3.42 -5.52
CA GLN A 195 -8.08 2.47 -5.84
C GLN A 195 -7.97 1.21 -4.98
N ALA A 196 -6.77 0.64 -4.87
CA ALA A 196 -6.53 -0.53 -4.02
C ALA A 196 -6.87 -0.25 -2.54
N TRP A 197 -6.53 0.94 -2.06
CA TRP A 197 -6.88 1.37 -0.71
C TRP A 197 -8.39 1.49 -0.52
N LEU A 198 -9.09 2.14 -1.46
CA LEU A 198 -10.55 2.32 -1.41
C LEU A 198 -11.26 0.97 -1.47
N ASP A 199 -10.80 0.05 -2.33
CA ASP A 199 -11.37 -1.30 -2.46
C ASP A 199 -11.34 -2.07 -1.14
N GLY A 200 -10.30 -1.86 -0.34
CA GLY A 200 -10.20 -2.44 1.00
C GLY A 200 -11.02 -1.74 2.09
N LYS A 201 -11.63 -0.57 1.80
CA LYS A 201 -12.31 0.27 2.80
C LYS A 201 -13.75 0.66 2.43
N CYS A 202 -14.20 0.38 1.21
CA CYS A 202 -15.51 0.81 0.70
C CYS A 202 -16.69 -0.05 1.15
N GLU A 203 -16.44 -1.08 1.96
CA GLU A 203 -17.49 -1.94 2.52
C GLU A 203 -17.38 -2.02 4.05
N LYS A 204 -18.54 -2.21 4.69
CA LYS A 204 -18.58 -2.48 6.13
C LYS A 204 -17.83 -3.77 6.42
N ARG A 205 -16.94 -3.71 7.39
CA ARG A 205 -16.30 -4.90 7.94
C ARG A 205 -17.30 -5.67 8.77
N ILE A 206 -17.47 -6.93 8.45
CA ILE A 206 -18.36 -7.80 9.18
C ILE A 206 -17.62 -9.02 9.72
N GLN A 207 -18.09 -9.47 10.85
CA GLN A 207 -17.78 -10.77 11.40
C GLN A 207 -19.06 -11.59 11.43
N LEU A 208 -18.99 -12.78 10.89
CA LEU A 208 -20.09 -13.73 10.93
C LEU A 208 -19.78 -14.81 11.96
N ARG A 209 -20.78 -15.16 12.74
CA ARG A 209 -20.75 -16.34 13.60
C ARG A 209 -21.85 -17.26 13.15
N GLY A 210 -21.47 -18.50 12.79
CA GLY A 210 -22.42 -19.48 12.26
C GLY A 210 -22.29 -20.81 12.97
N LYS A 211 -23.44 -21.43 13.30
CA LYS A 211 -23.51 -22.82 13.64
C LYS A 211 -23.78 -23.62 12.37
N CYS A 212 -22.94 -24.62 12.13
CA CYS A 212 -23.04 -25.44 10.94
C CYS A 212 -24.07 -26.55 11.15
N ASP A 213 -24.75 -26.91 10.07
CA ASP A 213 -25.63 -28.07 10.01
C ASP A 213 -24.79 -29.34 10.03
N GLU A 214 -24.81 -30.07 11.15
CA GLU A 214 -24.06 -31.30 11.35
C GLU A 214 -24.40 -32.38 10.32
N ILE A 215 -25.68 -32.48 9.90
CA ILE A 215 -26.14 -33.46 8.94
C ILE A 215 -25.53 -33.20 7.57
N VAL A 216 -25.56 -31.96 7.12
CA VAL A 216 -24.97 -31.52 5.85
C VAL A 216 -23.45 -31.75 5.84
N PHE A 217 -22.77 -31.37 6.89
CA PHE A 217 -21.32 -31.55 7.01
C PHE A 217 -20.91 -33.01 7.00
N ARG A 218 -21.67 -33.85 7.67
CA ARG A 218 -21.43 -35.29 7.70
C ARG A 218 -21.72 -35.97 6.37
N LEU A 219 -22.87 -35.67 5.74
CA LEU A 219 -23.28 -36.32 4.47
C LEU A 219 -22.36 -35.91 3.32
N GLN A 220 -21.89 -34.70 3.31
CA GLN A 220 -21.00 -34.18 2.26
C GLN A 220 -19.52 -34.30 2.63
N ASN A 221 -19.20 -34.87 3.81
CA ASN A 221 -17.85 -35.01 4.33
C ASN A 221 -17.06 -33.68 4.30
N ILE A 222 -17.70 -32.59 4.77
CA ILE A 222 -17.10 -31.25 4.75
C ILE A 222 -16.16 -31.10 5.94
N PHE A 223 -14.91 -30.73 5.61
CA PHE A 223 -13.91 -30.33 6.60
C PHE A 223 -13.48 -28.91 6.29
N ILE A 224 -13.45 -28.07 7.32
CA ILE A 224 -13.05 -26.67 7.22
C ILE A 224 -11.80 -26.43 8.05
N ALA A 225 -10.88 -25.64 7.50
CA ALA A 225 -9.67 -25.19 8.16
C ALA A 225 -9.68 -23.68 8.41
N CYS A 226 -9.01 -23.24 9.47
CA CYS A 226 -8.76 -21.82 9.68
C CYS A 226 -7.93 -21.26 8.52
N GLY A 227 -8.25 -20.03 8.09
CA GLY A 227 -7.63 -19.40 6.93
C GLY A 227 -8.29 -19.71 5.59
N GLN A 228 -9.15 -20.74 5.52
CA GLN A 228 -9.87 -21.09 4.30
C GLN A 228 -10.90 -20.03 3.94
N MET A 229 -11.02 -19.72 2.65
CA MET A 229 -12.10 -18.90 2.12
C MET A 229 -13.34 -19.76 1.87
N VAL A 230 -14.50 -19.25 2.23
CA VAL A 230 -15.79 -19.92 2.09
C VAL A 230 -16.81 -18.94 1.55
N GLY A 231 -17.54 -19.32 0.50
CA GLY A 231 -18.68 -18.55 0.02
C GLY A 231 -19.80 -18.59 1.06
N VAL A 232 -20.31 -17.45 1.46
CA VAL A 232 -21.44 -17.31 2.39
C VAL A 232 -22.58 -16.61 1.69
N TYR A 233 -23.75 -17.26 1.75
CA TYR A 233 -24.97 -16.70 1.20
C TYR A 233 -26.07 -16.64 2.27
N SER A 234 -26.68 -15.46 2.45
CA SER A 234 -27.87 -15.27 3.26
C SER A 234 -28.71 -14.13 2.67
N GLU A 235 -29.89 -14.45 2.19
CA GLU A 235 -30.84 -13.46 1.69
C GLU A 235 -31.34 -12.54 2.84
N GLN A 236 -31.53 -13.11 4.02
CA GLN A 236 -32.01 -12.36 5.18
C GLN A 236 -31.02 -11.29 5.68
N LEU A 237 -29.74 -11.55 5.51
CA LEU A 237 -28.65 -10.68 5.98
C LEU A 237 -28.01 -9.88 4.83
N ASP A 238 -28.52 -10.01 3.60
CA ASP A 238 -27.97 -9.41 2.38
C ASP A 238 -26.48 -9.72 2.20
N ILE A 239 -26.10 -10.99 2.40
CA ILE A 239 -24.74 -11.48 2.30
C ILE A 239 -24.61 -12.42 1.11
N ASP A 240 -23.68 -12.13 0.22
CA ASP A 240 -23.32 -12.98 -0.92
C ASP A 240 -21.86 -12.71 -1.31
N ARG A 241 -20.94 -13.29 -0.52
CA ARG A 241 -19.51 -13.09 -0.73
C ARG A 241 -18.65 -14.20 -0.14
N GLU A 242 -17.39 -14.25 -0.58
CA GLU A 242 -16.37 -15.09 0.05
C GLU A 242 -15.83 -14.42 1.31
N ILE A 243 -15.76 -15.17 2.40
CA ILE A 243 -15.26 -14.70 3.69
C ILE A 243 -14.29 -15.74 4.25
N ARG A 244 -13.24 -15.26 4.91
CA ARG A 244 -12.23 -16.13 5.53
C ARG A 244 -12.71 -16.69 6.85
N VAL A 245 -12.49 -17.97 7.07
CA VAL A 245 -12.67 -18.62 8.37
C VAL A 245 -11.52 -18.24 9.29
N THR A 246 -11.83 -17.48 10.35
CA THR A 246 -10.83 -16.99 11.32
C THR A 246 -10.77 -17.83 12.58
N LYS A 247 -11.89 -18.45 12.98
CA LYS A 247 -11.94 -19.32 14.15
C LYS A 247 -12.88 -20.48 13.92
N ILE A 248 -12.49 -21.64 14.41
CA ILE A 248 -13.27 -22.87 14.36
C ILE A 248 -13.39 -23.42 15.79
N LYS A 249 -14.62 -23.70 16.22
CA LYS A 249 -14.90 -24.50 17.38
C LYS A 249 -15.52 -25.80 16.89
N ARG A 250 -14.83 -26.92 17.12
CA ARG A 250 -15.29 -28.28 16.79
C ARG A 250 -15.53 -29.02 18.05
N TYR A 251 -16.62 -29.76 18.09
CA TYR A 251 -16.97 -30.64 19.22
C TYR A 251 -16.34 -32.01 19.05
N ILE A 252 -16.13 -32.70 20.15
CA ILE A 252 -15.60 -34.05 20.21
C ILE A 252 -16.70 -34.94 20.78
N GLU A 253 -16.95 -36.09 20.16
CA GLU A 253 -17.90 -37.06 20.64
C GLU A 253 -17.40 -37.74 21.92
N LYS A 254 -18.31 -38.42 22.65
CA LYS A 254 -17.97 -39.09 23.91
C LYS A 254 -16.91 -40.22 23.76
N ASP A 255 -16.76 -40.76 22.58
CA ASP A 255 -15.76 -41.79 22.25
C ASP A 255 -14.41 -41.20 21.82
N GLY A 256 -14.28 -39.84 21.85
CA GLY A 256 -13.05 -39.12 21.44
C GLY A 256 -12.98 -38.88 19.95
N THR A 257 -13.96 -39.26 19.14
CA THR A 257 -13.97 -38.95 17.71
C THR A 257 -14.34 -37.50 17.45
N PRO A 258 -13.75 -36.84 16.42
CA PRO A 258 -14.15 -35.49 16.04
C PRO A 258 -15.57 -35.48 15.45
N SER A 259 -16.46 -34.67 16.04
CA SER A 259 -17.81 -34.46 15.55
C SER A 259 -17.82 -33.61 14.27
N TYR A 260 -18.87 -33.72 13.47
CA TYR A 260 -19.18 -32.82 12.37
C TYR A 260 -19.93 -31.54 12.84
N ARG A 261 -20.06 -31.34 14.15
CA ARG A 261 -20.62 -30.12 14.72
C ARG A 261 -19.56 -29.05 14.77
N TYR A 262 -19.76 -27.99 14.00
CA TYR A 262 -18.90 -26.84 13.92
C TYR A 262 -19.62 -25.55 14.31
N GLU A 263 -18.91 -24.66 15.01
CA GLU A 263 -19.22 -23.25 15.10
C GLU A 263 -18.08 -22.49 14.42
N LEU A 264 -18.40 -21.69 13.42
CA LEU A 264 -17.44 -20.94 12.63
C LEU A 264 -17.52 -19.44 12.97
N THR A 265 -16.36 -18.82 13.07
CA THR A 265 -16.26 -17.38 12.98
C THR A 265 -15.58 -17.06 11.66
N LEU A 266 -16.25 -16.25 10.85
CA LEU A 266 -15.76 -15.81 9.56
C LEU A 266 -15.59 -14.29 9.60
N SER A 267 -14.53 -13.78 9.00
CA SER A 267 -14.27 -12.35 8.97
C SER A 267 -13.58 -11.97 7.66
N ASP A 268 -13.92 -10.82 7.13
CA ASP A 268 -13.26 -10.23 5.96
C ASP A 268 -11.97 -9.48 6.33
N PHE A 269 -11.62 -9.47 7.62
CA PHE A 269 -10.35 -8.92 8.11
C PHE A 269 -9.70 -9.92 9.09
N LEU A 270 -8.40 -9.84 9.21
CA LEU A 270 -7.68 -10.52 10.28
C LEU A 270 -7.62 -9.57 11.47
N GLU A 271 -8.10 -10.00 12.64
CA GLU A 271 -7.79 -9.30 13.88
C GLU A 271 -6.26 -9.24 13.96
N SER A 272 -5.69 -8.03 13.91
CA SER A 272 -4.27 -7.86 14.22
C SER A 272 -4.12 -8.26 15.69
N ASN A 273 -3.64 -9.45 15.95
CA ASN A 273 -3.25 -9.83 17.30
C ASN A 273 -2.32 -8.74 17.81
N GLY A 274 -2.61 -8.18 18.98
CA GLY A 274 -2.03 -7.01 19.67
C GLY A 274 -0.54 -6.69 19.58
N PHE A 275 0.17 -7.30 18.63
CA PHE A 275 1.57 -6.98 18.36
C PHE A 275 1.72 -5.61 17.67
N LYS A 276 0.74 -5.22 16.84
CA LYS A 276 0.73 -3.90 16.22
C LYS A 276 0.32 -2.82 17.22
N ASP A 277 -0.65 -3.14 18.08
CA ASP A 277 -1.07 -2.24 19.17
C ASP A 277 0.06 -2.05 20.20
N LEU A 278 0.86 -3.10 20.46
CA LEU A 278 2.06 -3.01 21.32
C LEU A 278 3.17 -2.17 20.68
N VAL A 279 3.39 -2.28 19.37
CA VAL A 279 4.38 -1.45 18.66
C VAL A 279 3.92 0.00 18.59
N ASP A 280 2.64 0.24 18.35
CA ASP A 280 2.06 1.60 18.34
C ASP A 280 2.05 2.23 19.73
N ASP A 281 1.87 1.46 20.80
CA ASP A 281 1.97 1.92 22.19
C ASP A 281 3.43 2.18 22.61
N VAL A 282 4.38 1.39 22.16
CA VAL A 282 5.82 1.63 22.40
C VAL A 282 6.29 2.90 21.69
N ASN A 283 5.77 3.18 20.49
CA ASN A 283 6.11 4.40 19.75
C ASN A 283 5.40 5.67 20.29
N LYS A 284 4.46 5.53 21.22
CA LYS A 284 3.76 6.63 21.90
C LYS A 284 4.36 7.01 23.26
N VAL A 285 5.40 6.31 23.70
CA VAL A 285 6.09 6.70 24.96
C VAL A 285 6.84 8.00 24.68
N PRO A 286 6.50 9.12 25.36
CA PRO A 286 7.26 10.36 25.22
C PRO A 286 8.70 10.13 25.67
N GLU A 287 9.66 10.63 24.92
CA GLU A 287 11.03 10.81 25.39
C GLU A 287 11.03 11.86 26.53
N GLU A 288 10.63 11.44 27.72
CA GLU A 288 10.95 12.15 28.95
C GLU A 288 12.07 11.37 29.66
N ILE A 289 13.30 11.78 29.43
CA ILE A 289 14.38 11.88 30.45
C ILE A 289 15.40 12.87 29.91
#